data_0978c0b4a5330b5a717f47d5dda9b51e
#
_entry.id   0978c0b4a5330b5a717f47d5dda9b51e
#
_cell.length_a   1.000
_cell.length_b   1.000
_cell.length_c   1.000
_cell.angle_alpha   90.00
_cell.angle_beta   90.00
_cell.angle_gamma   90.00
#
_symmetry.space_group_name_H-M   'P 1'
#
loop_
_entity.id
_entity.type
_entity.pdbx_description
1 polymer ?
#
loop_
_entity_poly.entity_id
_entity_poly.type
_entity_poly.pdbx_seq_one_letter_code
_entity_poly.pdbx_strand_id
1 'polypeptide(L)'
;MPKVDRRIAKSQEAIKKALIELMSEKNFDDITIQDISDRANVSRGTIYLHYVDKFDLLDKLIEEHINEMGEICEATSAAEYTEANLPWFEYLKSHYLFFSTMLASKEATSFRRQFRYGRASRWFFNRKDCKLEIPTTK
;
A
#
# COMPACT_ATOMS: atom_id res chain seq x y z
N MET A 1 10.58 -22.75 7.61
CA MET A 1 11.00 -21.47 7.02
C MET A 1 12.45 -21.20 7.36
N PRO A 2 13.29 -21.03 6.36
CA PRO A 2 14.68 -20.66 6.62
C PRO A 2 14.75 -19.31 7.34
N LYS A 3 15.69 -19.18 8.27
CA LYS A 3 15.91 -17.95 9.04
C LYS A 3 16.20 -16.72 8.14
N VAL A 4 16.68 -16.96 6.94
CA VAL A 4 16.99 -15.92 5.94
C VAL A 4 15.74 -15.18 5.50
N ASP A 5 14.63 -15.88 5.28
CA ASP A 5 13.37 -15.27 4.83
C ASP A 5 12.77 -14.31 5.85
N ARG A 6 12.88 -14.62 7.14
CA ARG A 6 12.41 -13.74 8.21
C ARG A 6 13.19 -12.43 8.27
N ARG A 7 14.50 -12.50 8.08
CA ARG A 7 15.35 -11.30 8.07
C ARG A 7 15.04 -10.41 6.88
N ILE A 8 14.85 -11.03 5.72
CA ILE A 8 14.49 -10.34 4.48
C ILE A 8 13.12 -9.66 4.66
N ALA A 9 12.11 -10.40 5.11
CA ALA A 9 10.77 -9.87 5.32
C ALA A 9 10.79 -8.71 6.33
N LYS A 10 11.54 -8.86 7.43
CA LYS A 10 11.66 -7.83 8.46
C LYS A 10 12.34 -6.56 7.92
N SER A 11 13.38 -6.72 7.12
CA SER A 11 14.06 -5.60 6.47
C SER A 11 13.15 -4.88 5.48
N GLN A 12 12.41 -5.63 4.67
CA GLN A 12 11.45 -5.06 3.73
C GLN A 12 10.34 -4.29 4.43
N GLU A 13 9.80 -4.81 5.51
CA GLU A 13 8.78 -4.13 6.32
C GLU A 13 9.32 -2.82 6.91
N ALA A 14 10.54 -2.85 7.45
CA ALA A 14 11.18 -1.66 8.00
C ALA A 14 11.40 -0.59 6.92
N ILE A 15 11.83 -0.98 5.73
CA ILE A 15 12.04 -0.09 4.59
C ILE A 15 10.72 0.54 4.13
N LYS A 16 9.67 -0.25 3.99
CA LYS A 16 8.34 0.22 3.58
C LYS A 16 7.77 1.20 4.59
N LYS A 17 7.85 0.86 5.85
CA LYS A 17 7.38 1.73 6.94
C LYS A 17 8.15 3.05 6.95
N ALA A 18 9.46 3.00 6.78
CA ALA A 18 10.30 4.19 6.71
C ALA A 18 9.88 5.12 5.56
N LEU A 19 9.59 4.56 4.39
CA LEU A 19 9.13 5.36 3.24
C LEU A 19 7.80 6.03 3.53
N ILE A 20 6.83 5.32 4.09
CA ILE A 20 5.51 5.87 4.43
C ILE A 20 5.66 7.03 5.43
N GLU A 21 6.45 6.85 6.47
CA GLU A 21 6.71 7.87 7.48
C GLU A 21 7.36 9.11 6.87
N LEU A 22 8.37 8.92 6.02
CA LEU A 22 9.05 10.02 5.33
C LEU A 22 8.11 10.76 4.38
N MET A 23 7.25 10.07 3.68
CA MET A 23 6.28 10.69 2.77
C MET A 23 5.23 11.50 3.52
N SER A 24 4.95 11.18 4.78
CA SER A 24 4.06 11.99 5.61
C SER A 24 4.73 13.26 6.13
N GLU A 25 6.06 13.29 6.15
CA GLU A 25 6.84 14.42 6.68
C GLU A 25 7.31 15.39 5.60
N LYS A 26 7.61 14.88 4.39
CA LYS A 26 8.14 15.68 3.28
C LYS A 26 7.75 15.11 1.93
N ASN A 27 7.97 15.90 0.88
CA ASN A 27 7.66 15.50 -0.48
C ASN A 27 8.53 14.31 -0.91
N PHE A 28 7.94 13.42 -1.71
CA PHE A 28 8.64 12.25 -2.21
C PHE A 28 9.92 12.60 -2.98
N ASP A 29 9.89 13.71 -3.74
CA ASP A 29 11.07 14.17 -4.49
C ASP A 29 12.26 14.47 -3.60
N ASP A 30 12.00 14.91 -2.37
CA ASP A 30 13.03 15.26 -1.39
C ASP A 30 13.53 14.06 -0.58
N ILE A 31 12.88 12.91 -0.72
CA ILE A 31 13.28 11.70 -0.02
C ILE A 31 14.41 11.02 -0.77
N THR A 32 15.50 10.72 -0.06
CA THR A 32 16.65 10.01 -0.61
C THR A 32 16.72 8.58 -0.07
N ILE A 33 17.46 7.73 -0.75
CA ILE A 33 17.75 6.37 -0.25
C ILE A 33 18.44 6.43 1.11
N GLN A 34 19.28 7.44 1.32
CA GLN A 34 19.94 7.63 2.61
C GLN A 34 18.94 7.92 3.73
N ASP A 35 17.92 8.74 3.45
CA ASP A 35 16.86 9.01 4.42
C ASP A 35 16.12 7.73 4.80
N ILE A 36 15.80 6.91 3.83
CA ILE A 36 15.12 5.63 4.04
C ILE A 36 16.02 4.68 4.84
N SER A 37 17.28 4.59 4.48
CA SER A 37 18.28 3.78 5.16
C SER A 37 18.40 4.15 6.63
N ASP A 38 18.53 5.43 6.92
CA ASP A 38 18.64 5.94 8.29
C ASP A 38 17.38 5.66 9.11
N ARG A 39 16.23 5.92 8.54
CA ARG A 39 14.93 5.71 9.21
C ARG A 39 14.65 4.24 9.47
N ALA A 40 14.93 3.38 8.49
CA ALA A 40 14.70 1.93 8.58
C ALA A 40 15.79 1.22 9.39
N ASN A 41 16.88 1.89 9.67
CA ASN A 41 18.07 1.31 10.34
C ASN A 41 18.61 0.09 9.58
N VAL A 42 18.73 0.25 8.27
CA VAL A 42 19.34 -0.74 7.38
C VAL A 42 20.37 -0.05 6.49
N SER A 43 21.29 -0.81 5.91
CA SER A 43 22.25 -0.24 4.97
C SER A 43 21.61 0.06 3.63
N ARG A 44 22.18 1.02 2.88
CA ARG A 44 21.75 1.30 1.50
C ARG A 44 21.87 0.07 0.62
N GLY A 45 22.92 -0.73 0.84
CA GLY A 45 23.11 -2.00 0.12
C GLY A 45 21.95 -2.96 0.33
N THR A 46 21.41 -3.03 1.54
CA THR A 46 20.22 -3.84 1.84
C THR A 46 19.00 -3.36 1.03
N ILE A 47 18.82 -2.05 0.92
CA ILE A 47 17.72 -1.50 0.10
C ILE A 47 17.89 -1.89 -1.37
N TYR A 48 19.10 -1.72 -1.91
CA TYR A 48 19.38 -2.04 -3.31
C TYR A 48 19.34 -3.54 -3.64
N LEU A 49 19.40 -4.42 -2.63
CA LEU A 49 19.17 -5.84 -2.84
C LEU A 49 17.72 -6.15 -3.22
N HIS A 50 16.78 -5.33 -2.79
CA HIS A 50 15.35 -5.57 -2.97
C HIS A 50 14.69 -4.61 -3.96
N TYR A 51 15.22 -3.41 -4.11
CA TYR A 51 14.61 -2.34 -4.89
C TYR A 51 15.67 -1.64 -5.75
N VAL A 52 15.31 -1.33 -6.97
CA VAL A 52 16.20 -0.64 -7.91
C VAL A 52 16.43 0.82 -7.47
N ASP A 53 15.35 1.49 -7.07
CA ASP A 53 15.35 2.87 -6.61
C ASP A 53 14.13 3.15 -5.73
N LYS A 54 13.94 4.40 -5.31
CA LYS A 54 12.80 4.77 -4.47
C LYS A 54 11.45 4.67 -5.22
N PHE A 55 11.43 4.82 -6.53
CA PHE A 55 10.23 4.67 -7.33
C PHE A 55 9.80 3.21 -7.40
N ASP A 56 10.73 2.29 -7.57
CA ASP A 56 10.50 0.86 -7.53
C ASP A 56 9.95 0.43 -6.16
N LEU A 57 10.53 0.96 -5.09
CA LEU A 57 10.05 0.73 -3.73
C LEU A 57 8.61 1.21 -3.55
N LEU A 58 8.30 2.41 -4.03
CA LEU A 58 6.95 2.96 -3.94
C LEU A 58 5.95 2.12 -4.73
N ASP A 59 6.30 1.71 -5.94
CA ASP A 59 5.42 0.89 -6.78
C ASP A 59 5.12 -0.46 -6.13
N LYS A 60 6.13 -1.12 -5.56
CA LYS A 60 5.94 -2.39 -4.86
C LYS A 60 5.10 -2.24 -3.61
N LEU A 61 5.29 -1.15 -2.88
CA LEU A 61 4.48 -0.82 -1.70
C LEU A 61 3.02 -0.64 -2.05
N ILE A 62 2.75 0.10 -3.11
CA ILE A 62 1.39 0.34 -3.62
C ILE A 62 0.75 -0.99 -4.06
N GLU A 63 1.46 -1.76 -4.86
CA GLU A 63 0.98 -3.04 -5.38
C GLU A 63 0.63 -4.00 -4.24
N GLU A 64 1.47 -4.09 -3.23
CA GLU A 64 1.24 -4.96 -2.07
C GLU A 64 -0.03 -4.58 -1.32
N HIS A 65 -0.22 -3.28 -1.03
CA HIS A 65 -1.42 -2.82 -0.31
C HIS A 65 -2.70 -3.01 -1.13
N ILE A 66 -2.64 -2.79 -2.43
CA ILE A 66 -3.79 -3.01 -3.31
C ILE A 66 -4.13 -4.50 -3.40
N ASN A 67 -3.12 -5.36 -3.47
CA ASN A 67 -3.34 -6.81 -3.48
C ASN A 67 -3.95 -7.30 -2.18
N GLU A 68 -3.48 -6.81 -1.04
CA GLU A 68 -4.05 -7.14 0.28
C GLU A 68 -5.51 -6.69 0.39
N MET A 69 -5.81 -5.50 -0.08
CA MET A 69 -7.19 -5.02 -0.14
C MET A 69 -8.06 -5.92 -1.01
N GLY A 70 -7.55 -6.33 -2.16
CA GLY A 70 -8.24 -7.23 -3.08
C GLY A 70 -8.54 -8.58 -2.43
N GLU A 71 -7.59 -9.14 -1.70
CA GLU A 71 -7.76 -10.40 -0.96
C GLU A 71 -8.82 -10.30 0.12
N ILE A 72 -8.81 -9.20 0.88
CA ILE A 72 -9.82 -8.94 1.92
C ILE A 72 -11.21 -8.84 1.27
N CYS A 73 -11.31 -8.15 0.16
CA CYS A 73 -12.55 -8.01 -0.59
C CYS A 73 -13.06 -9.36 -1.11
N GLU A 74 -12.18 -10.20 -1.64
CA GLU A 74 -12.53 -11.55 -2.11
C GLU A 74 -12.98 -12.45 -0.95
N ALA A 75 -12.29 -12.39 0.17
CA ALA A 75 -12.62 -13.18 1.36
C ALA A 75 -13.98 -12.80 1.95
N THR A 76 -14.39 -11.54 1.83
CA THR A 76 -15.66 -11.05 2.36
C THR A 76 -16.80 -11.11 1.34
N SER A 77 -16.52 -11.52 0.11
CA SER A 77 -17.51 -11.55 -0.98
C SER A 77 -18.68 -12.49 -0.74
N ALA A 78 -18.49 -13.53 0.08
CA ALA A 78 -19.51 -14.50 0.42
C ALA A 78 -20.28 -14.15 1.71
N ALA A 79 -19.86 -13.12 2.43
CA ALA A 79 -20.48 -12.73 3.69
C ALA A 79 -21.66 -11.78 3.45
N GLU A 80 -22.62 -11.80 4.35
CA GLU A 80 -23.72 -10.88 4.31
C GLU A 80 -23.25 -9.42 4.39
N TYR A 81 -24.01 -8.54 3.80
CA TYR A 81 -23.65 -7.17 3.45
C TYR A 81 -23.12 -6.29 4.59
N THR A 82 -23.53 -6.55 5.84
CA THR A 82 -23.15 -5.74 6.99
C THR A 82 -21.84 -6.14 7.63
N GLU A 83 -21.48 -7.41 7.55
CA GLU A 83 -20.23 -7.92 8.09
C GLU A 83 -19.07 -7.81 7.08
N ALA A 84 -19.39 -7.79 5.78
CA ALA A 84 -18.40 -7.75 4.71
C ALA A 84 -17.58 -6.46 4.67
N ASN A 85 -18.14 -5.37 5.19
CA ASN A 85 -17.47 -4.05 5.17
C ASN A 85 -16.51 -3.84 6.33
N LEU A 86 -16.69 -4.57 7.45
CA LEU A 86 -15.91 -4.36 8.65
C LEU A 86 -14.43 -4.67 8.50
N PRO A 87 -14.02 -5.82 7.93
CA PRO A 87 -12.59 -6.10 7.71
C PRO A 87 -11.92 -5.09 6.79
N TRP A 88 -12.63 -4.61 5.79
CA TRP A 88 -12.13 -3.61 4.85
C TRP A 88 -11.89 -2.26 5.55
N PHE A 89 -12.84 -1.81 6.36
CA PHE A 89 -12.68 -0.58 7.16
C PHE A 89 -11.56 -0.70 8.19
N GLU A 90 -11.43 -1.86 8.82
CA GLU A 90 -10.35 -2.11 9.77
C GLU A 90 -8.99 -2.07 9.07
N TYR A 91 -8.90 -2.62 7.87
CA TYR A 91 -7.68 -2.55 7.05
C TYR A 91 -7.32 -1.10 6.72
N LEU A 92 -8.28 -0.31 6.23
CA LEU A 92 -8.07 1.11 5.94
C LEU A 92 -7.64 1.87 7.19
N LYS A 93 -8.28 1.60 8.32
CA LYS A 93 -7.97 2.25 9.58
C LYS A 93 -6.57 1.89 10.08
N SER A 94 -6.20 0.63 10.00
CA SER A 94 -4.88 0.16 10.44
C SER A 94 -3.75 0.66 9.53
N HIS A 95 -4.05 0.97 8.27
CA HIS A 95 -3.11 1.50 7.29
C HIS A 95 -3.42 2.95 6.92
N TYR A 96 -4.02 3.68 7.84
CA TYR A 96 -4.45 5.07 7.61
C TYR A 96 -3.31 5.96 7.11
N LEU A 97 -2.13 5.85 7.71
CA LEU A 97 -0.98 6.66 7.32
C LEU A 97 -0.61 6.42 5.85
N PHE A 98 -0.61 5.17 5.42
CA PHE A 98 -0.35 4.83 4.02
C PHE A 98 -1.39 5.45 3.08
N PHE A 99 -2.67 5.21 3.34
CA PHE A 99 -3.74 5.67 2.45
C PHE A 99 -3.85 7.19 2.41
N SER A 100 -3.77 7.85 3.55
CA SER A 100 -3.82 9.31 3.60
C SER A 100 -2.62 9.94 2.89
N THR A 101 -1.45 9.38 3.06
CA THR A 101 -0.23 9.83 2.39
C THR A 101 -0.32 9.65 0.88
N MET A 102 -0.81 8.49 0.43
CA MET A 102 -0.97 8.20 -1.00
C MET A 102 -2.00 9.13 -1.65
N LEU A 103 -3.10 9.40 -0.98
CA LEU A 103 -4.13 10.30 -1.49
C LEU A 103 -3.65 11.74 -1.57
N ALA A 104 -2.78 12.16 -0.65
CA ALA A 104 -2.24 13.51 -0.61
C ALA A 104 -1.04 13.72 -1.55
N SER A 105 -0.35 12.65 -1.93
CA SER A 105 0.88 12.73 -2.72
C SER A 105 0.61 12.87 -4.22
N LYS A 106 1.33 13.79 -4.86
CA LYS A 106 1.31 13.92 -6.32
C LYS A 106 1.94 12.71 -7.01
N GLU A 107 2.89 12.08 -6.35
CA GLU A 107 3.63 10.91 -6.87
C GLU A 107 2.79 9.63 -6.86
N ALA A 108 1.67 9.63 -6.19
CA ALA A 108 0.77 8.49 -6.09
C ALA A 108 -0.21 8.37 -7.27
N THR A 109 0.16 8.86 -8.45
CA THR A 109 -0.62 8.66 -9.67
C THR A 109 -0.79 7.17 -9.97
N SER A 110 0.27 6.40 -9.75
CA SER A 110 0.25 4.94 -9.87
C SER A 110 -0.74 4.31 -8.90
N PHE A 111 -0.77 4.77 -7.64
CA PHE A 111 -1.74 4.32 -6.64
C PHE A 111 -3.18 4.58 -7.10
N ARG A 112 -3.47 5.80 -7.53
CA ARG A 112 -4.82 6.16 -8.01
C ARG A 112 -5.23 5.35 -9.22
N ARG A 113 -4.29 5.11 -10.15
CA ARG A 113 -4.54 4.27 -11.32
C ARG A 113 -4.83 2.83 -10.92
N GLN A 114 -3.99 2.23 -10.09
CA GLN A 114 -4.16 0.86 -9.65
C GLN A 114 -5.40 0.69 -8.78
N PHE A 115 -5.71 1.68 -7.95
CA PHE A 115 -6.92 1.68 -7.13
C PHE A 115 -8.18 1.78 -8.01
N ARG A 116 -8.13 2.60 -9.07
CA ARG A 116 -9.26 2.83 -9.97
C ARG A 116 -9.43 1.72 -11.01
N TYR A 117 -8.34 1.19 -11.54
CA TYR A 117 -8.34 0.26 -12.68
C TYR A 117 -7.70 -1.10 -12.39
N GLY A 118 -7.17 -1.31 -11.19
CA GLY A 118 -6.51 -2.54 -10.79
C GLY A 118 -7.48 -3.62 -10.29
N ARG A 119 -6.91 -4.66 -9.66
CA ARG A 119 -7.68 -5.78 -9.11
C ARG A 119 -8.79 -5.35 -8.16
N ALA A 120 -8.52 -4.35 -7.33
CA ALA A 120 -9.50 -3.83 -6.38
C ALA A 120 -10.70 -3.22 -7.13
N SER A 121 -10.46 -2.46 -8.20
CA SER A 121 -11.55 -1.87 -8.98
C SER A 121 -12.34 -2.92 -9.75
N ARG A 122 -11.67 -3.94 -10.28
CA ARG A 122 -12.35 -5.04 -10.96
C ARG A 122 -13.32 -5.74 -10.00
N TRP A 123 -12.95 -5.84 -8.76
CA TRP A 123 -13.80 -6.40 -7.71
C TRP A 123 -14.99 -5.48 -7.40
N PHE A 124 -14.76 -4.16 -7.26
CA PHE A 124 -15.81 -3.17 -7.04
C PHE A 124 -16.79 -3.07 -8.20
N PHE A 125 -16.30 -3.16 -9.44
CA PHE A 125 -17.14 -3.04 -10.63
C PHE A 125 -17.80 -4.34 -11.06
N ASN A 126 -17.28 -5.49 -10.67
CA ASN A 126 -17.83 -6.79 -11.07
C ASN A 126 -18.97 -7.26 -10.16
N ARG A 127 -19.20 -6.58 -9.08
CA ARG A 127 -20.37 -6.81 -8.22
C ARG A 127 -21.53 -5.99 -8.72
N LYS A 128 -22.34 -6.61 -9.56
CA LYS A 128 -23.59 -6.03 -10.03
C LYS A 128 -24.55 -5.69 -8.89
N ASP A 129 -24.28 -6.20 -7.70
CA ASP A 129 -25.12 -6.05 -6.51
C ASP A 129 -24.55 -5.05 -5.49
N CYS A 130 -23.36 -4.54 -5.71
CA CYS A 130 -22.76 -3.56 -4.81
C CYS A 130 -23.14 -2.15 -5.24
N LYS A 131 -24.28 -1.68 -4.76
CA LYS A 131 -24.72 -0.29 -4.88
C LYS A 131 -23.91 0.63 -3.96
N LEU A 132 -22.62 0.40 -3.84
CA LEU A 132 -21.74 1.40 -3.27
C LEU A 132 -21.49 2.42 -4.36
N GLU A 133 -22.41 3.33 -4.48
CA GLU A 133 -22.14 4.58 -5.16
C GLU A 133 -21.02 5.24 -4.40
N ILE A 134 -19.81 5.08 -4.90
CA ILE A 134 -18.71 5.93 -4.49
C ILE A 134 -19.18 7.33 -4.88
N PRO A 135 -19.41 8.24 -3.91
CA PRO A 135 -19.75 9.59 -4.30
C PRO A 135 -18.61 10.10 -5.18
N THR A 136 -18.92 10.27 -6.45
CA THR A 136 -18.03 10.97 -7.36
C THR A 136 -18.02 12.41 -6.90
N THR A 137 -17.17 12.70 -5.96
CA THR A 137 -16.83 14.07 -5.66
C THR A 137 -16.06 14.59 -6.86
N LYS A 138 -16.74 15.42 -7.59
CA LYS A 138 -16.06 16.23 -8.58
C LYS A 138 -14.98 17.07 -7.91
#